data_46c2431e7cd2798ffecdb25c66e8debd
#
_entry.id   46c2431e7cd2798ffecdb25c66e8debd
#
_cell.length_a   1.000
_cell.length_b   1.000
_cell.length_c   1.000
_cell.angle_alpha   90.00
_cell.angle_beta   90.00
_cell.angle_gamma   90.00
#
_symmetry.space_group_name_H-M   'P 1'
#
loop_
_entity.id
_entity.type
_entity.pdbx_description
1 polymer ?
#
loop_
_entity_poly.entity_id
_entity_poly.type
_entity_poly.pdbx_seq_one_letter_code
_entity_poly.pdbx_strand_id
1 'polypeptide(L)'
;MQEHLKIAYSRKALETFGAVEKRDIADVFQTDFTDVAAVVVTDEDGDALRNPRIHAFEIPVFLILSAAGKKHDELIGQAYSIIDPTDGDHHLYARQIEGAADRYESGLLPPFFKQLMEYVERGNTQFDCPGHQGGAYFRKHPAGRIFYNFYGENTFRADLCNADVAMGDLLIHEGPALEAQRHAARVFHADKTYFVLTGTSGANKVVLDALLAPGDIVLYERNNHKSISYGALIQAGAVPVYLETARNPFGSIGGILEHCFNEEYIRMVIAEKDKKKAKAKRPVRVAVIQLGNYDCCIY
;
A
#
# COMPACT_ATOMS: atom_id res chain seq x y z
N MET A 1 -10.19 16.82 -17.07
CA MET A 1 -10.11 15.53 -17.76
C MET A 1 -8.92 14.82 -17.18
N GLN A 2 -9.11 13.64 -16.67
CA GLN A 2 -8.00 12.78 -16.24
C GLN A 2 -7.25 12.35 -17.51
N GLU A 3 -5.96 12.60 -17.60
CA GLU A 3 -5.13 12.02 -18.65
C GLU A 3 -5.08 10.51 -18.44
N HIS A 4 -5.58 9.75 -19.39
CA HIS A 4 -5.46 8.29 -19.35
C HIS A 4 -4.01 7.87 -19.53
N LEU A 5 -3.61 6.78 -18.89
CA LEU A 5 -2.32 6.16 -19.13
C LEU A 5 -2.22 5.71 -20.59
N LYS A 6 -1.03 5.73 -21.15
CA LYS A 6 -0.72 5.41 -22.56
C LYS A 6 -0.79 3.91 -22.84
N ILE A 7 -0.83 3.56 -24.10
CA ILE A 7 -0.57 2.21 -24.57
C ILE A 7 0.79 2.19 -25.28
N ALA A 8 1.69 1.34 -24.83
CA ALA A 8 3.01 1.20 -25.43
C ALA A 8 2.98 0.17 -26.56
N TYR A 9 3.45 0.58 -27.72
CA TYR A 9 3.49 -0.26 -28.91
C TYR A 9 4.93 -0.47 -29.38
N SER A 10 5.23 -1.64 -29.94
CA SER A 10 6.36 -1.75 -30.86
C SER A 10 5.98 -1.17 -32.22
N ARG A 11 6.99 -0.74 -32.97
CA ARG A 11 6.76 -0.16 -34.30
C ARG A 11 6.01 -1.11 -35.24
N LYS A 12 6.40 -2.39 -35.23
CA LYS A 12 5.74 -3.45 -36.03
C LYS A 12 4.30 -3.66 -35.63
N ALA A 13 4.02 -3.64 -34.30
CA ALA A 13 2.66 -3.75 -33.81
C ALA A 13 1.78 -2.63 -34.30
N LEU A 14 2.28 -1.38 -34.32
CA LEU A 14 1.56 -0.23 -34.89
C LEU A 14 1.31 -0.38 -36.40
N GLU A 15 2.32 -0.85 -37.16
CA GLU A 15 2.21 -1.06 -38.62
C GLU A 15 1.20 -2.20 -38.94
N THR A 16 1.12 -3.23 -38.10
CA THR A 16 0.26 -4.41 -38.32
C THR A 16 -1.17 -4.19 -37.88
N PHE A 17 -1.36 -3.55 -36.72
CA PHE A 17 -2.66 -3.47 -36.04
C PHE A 17 -3.26 -2.06 -36.02
N GLY A 18 -2.40 -1.02 -36.00
CA GLY A 18 -2.80 0.36 -35.76
C GLY A 18 -2.88 0.71 -34.28
N ALA A 19 -3.08 1.99 -34.00
CA ALA A 19 -3.27 2.50 -32.64
C ALA A 19 -4.74 2.45 -32.22
N VAL A 20 -4.97 2.28 -30.93
CA VAL A 20 -6.27 2.45 -30.31
C VAL A 20 -6.59 3.95 -30.19
N GLU A 21 -7.81 4.37 -30.56
CA GLU A 21 -8.12 5.78 -30.77
C GLU A 21 -8.19 6.64 -29.49
N LYS A 22 -8.48 6.03 -28.33
CA LYS A 22 -8.84 6.78 -27.12
C LYS A 22 -7.68 7.08 -26.18
N ARG A 23 -6.49 6.58 -26.48
CA ARG A 23 -5.33 6.72 -25.60
C ARG A 23 -4.11 7.15 -26.39
N ASP A 24 -3.27 7.94 -25.76
CA ASP A 24 -1.96 8.29 -26.31
C ASP A 24 -1.09 7.04 -26.42
N ILE A 25 -0.17 7.07 -27.40
CA ILE A 25 0.77 5.99 -27.66
C ILE A 25 2.16 6.31 -27.11
N ALA A 26 2.86 5.26 -26.67
CA ALA A 26 4.26 5.30 -26.30
C ALA A 26 5.07 4.28 -27.14
N ASP A 27 6.36 4.52 -27.34
CA ASP A 27 7.26 3.52 -27.90
C ASP A 27 7.72 2.57 -26.78
N VAL A 28 7.47 1.29 -26.95
CA VAL A 28 7.79 0.25 -25.94
C VAL A 28 9.29 0.17 -25.62
N PHE A 29 10.16 0.57 -26.54
CA PHE A 29 11.62 0.56 -26.35
C PHE A 29 12.17 1.85 -25.72
N GLN A 30 11.36 2.92 -25.63
CA GLN A 30 11.79 4.23 -25.14
C GLN A 30 11.08 4.67 -23.88
N THR A 31 9.94 4.06 -23.54
CA THR A 31 9.17 4.41 -22.33
C THR A 31 9.78 3.79 -21.06
N ASP A 32 9.56 4.46 -19.94
CA ASP A 32 9.90 3.93 -18.61
C ASP A 32 8.75 3.17 -17.93
N PHE A 33 7.62 3.03 -18.62
CA PHE A 33 6.40 2.34 -18.21
C PHE A 33 5.64 2.94 -17.03
N THR A 34 6.03 4.10 -16.49
CA THR A 34 5.33 4.73 -15.37
C THR A 34 3.99 5.35 -15.74
N ASP A 35 3.75 5.56 -17.02
CA ASP A 35 2.52 6.12 -17.60
C ASP A 35 1.86 5.20 -18.64
N VAL A 36 2.11 3.88 -18.54
CA VAL A 36 1.63 2.86 -19.49
C VAL A 36 0.59 1.94 -18.84
N ALA A 37 -0.55 1.74 -19.50
CA ALA A 37 -1.64 0.87 -19.05
C ALA A 37 -1.74 -0.46 -19.83
N ALA A 38 -1.14 -0.57 -20.99
CA ALA A 38 -1.05 -1.82 -21.77
C ALA A 38 0.17 -1.79 -22.70
N VAL A 39 0.67 -2.96 -23.04
CA VAL A 39 1.76 -3.18 -24.00
C VAL A 39 1.25 -4.01 -25.16
N VAL A 40 1.55 -3.58 -26.39
CA VAL A 40 1.21 -4.29 -27.63
C VAL A 40 2.47 -4.49 -28.44
N VAL A 41 2.89 -5.73 -28.62
CA VAL A 41 4.12 -6.10 -29.35
C VAL A 41 3.85 -7.25 -30.31
N THR A 42 4.71 -7.37 -31.32
CA THR A 42 4.76 -8.58 -32.15
C THR A 42 5.67 -9.63 -31.52
N ASP A 43 5.54 -10.89 -31.93
CA ASP A 43 6.46 -11.96 -31.54
C ASP A 43 7.91 -11.71 -32.00
N GLU A 44 8.11 -10.89 -33.03
CA GLU A 44 9.44 -10.47 -33.50
C GLU A 44 10.10 -9.43 -32.60
N ASP A 45 9.30 -8.64 -31.87
CA ASP A 45 9.74 -7.61 -30.94
C ASP A 45 9.72 -8.06 -29.48
N GLY A 46 9.72 -9.39 -29.26
CA GLY A 46 9.63 -10.00 -27.92
C GLY A 46 10.71 -9.57 -26.92
N ASP A 47 11.83 -9.03 -27.41
CA ASP A 47 12.88 -8.48 -26.54
C ASP A 47 12.37 -7.31 -25.68
N ALA A 48 11.34 -6.58 -26.12
CA ALA A 48 10.70 -5.53 -25.31
C ALA A 48 10.15 -6.07 -24.00
N LEU A 49 9.65 -7.30 -23.97
CA LEU A 49 9.07 -7.95 -22.79
C LEU A 49 10.11 -8.34 -21.73
N ARG A 50 11.40 -8.26 -22.03
CA ARG A 50 12.48 -8.44 -21.05
C ARG A 50 12.61 -7.27 -20.08
N ASN A 51 11.90 -6.17 -20.31
CA ASN A 51 11.92 -5.05 -19.38
C ASN A 51 11.25 -5.45 -18.05
N PRO A 52 11.98 -5.44 -16.93
CA PRO A 52 11.47 -5.93 -15.65
C PRO A 52 10.28 -5.13 -15.12
N ARG A 53 10.09 -3.88 -15.58
CA ARG A 53 8.98 -3.03 -15.14
C ARG A 53 7.63 -3.50 -15.68
N ILE A 54 7.58 -4.13 -16.85
CA ILE A 54 6.33 -4.69 -17.38
C ILE A 54 5.78 -5.72 -16.40
N HIS A 55 6.64 -6.62 -15.90
CA HIS A 55 6.25 -7.62 -14.92
C HIS A 55 6.05 -7.05 -13.52
N ALA A 56 6.94 -6.16 -13.08
CA ALA A 56 6.86 -5.55 -11.75
C ALA A 56 5.60 -4.69 -11.57
N PHE A 57 5.12 -4.08 -12.64
CA PHE A 57 3.90 -3.26 -12.64
C PHE A 57 2.66 -4.06 -13.08
N GLU A 58 2.83 -5.35 -13.44
CA GLU A 58 1.74 -6.22 -13.88
C GLU A 58 0.95 -5.66 -15.09
N ILE A 59 1.66 -4.98 -16.01
CA ILE A 59 1.04 -4.34 -17.17
C ILE A 59 0.54 -5.43 -18.14
N PRO A 60 -0.73 -5.39 -18.59
CA PRO A 60 -1.26 -6.36 -19.53
C PRO A 60 -0.54 -6.29 -20.88
N VAL A 61 -0.06 -7.43 -21.38
CA VAL A 61 0.67 -7.57 -22.62
C VAL A 61 -0.20 -8.23 -23.69
N PHE A 62 -0.31 -7.60 -24.84
CA PHE A 62 -0.96 -8.14 -26.03
C PHE A 62 0.11 -8.53 -27.06
N LEU A 63 0.13 -9.80 -27.42
CA LEU A 63 1.11 -10.36 -28.34
C LEU A 63 0.45 -10.61 -29.72
N ILE A 64 0.94 -9.93 -30.76
CA ILE A 64 0.54 -10.15 -32.14
C ILE A 64 1.44 -11.22 -32.72
N LEU A 65 0.86 -12.32 -33.18
CA LEU A 65 1.62 -13.40 -33.81
C LEU A 65 1.87 -13.08 -35.30
N SER A 66 3.11 -13.19 -35.73
CA SER A 66 3.44 -13.14 -37.16
C SER A 66 2.99 -14.41 -37.85
N ALA A 67 2.59 -14.33 -39.12
CA ALA A 67 2.17 -15.47 -39.93
C ALA A 67 3.26 -16.55 -40.12
N ALA A 68 4.47 -16.30 -39.67
CA ALA A 68 5.64 -17.20 -39.81
C ALA A 68 5.74 -18.35 -38.79
N GLY A 69 4.77 -18.49 -37.89
CA GLY A 69 4.58 -19.72 -37.12
C GLY A 69 5.74 -20.22 -36.26
N LYS A 70 6.65 -19.35 -35.82
CA LYS A 70 7.65 -19.74 -34.81
C LYS A 70 6.96 -19.84 -33.47
N LYS A 71 7.00 -21.04 -32.86
CA LYS A 71 6.51 -21.25 -31.50
C LYS A 71 7.40 -20.46 -30.52
N HIS A 72 6.87 -19.38 -30.02
CA HIS A 72 7.46 -18.62 -28.93
C HIS A 72 6.70 -18.92 -27.64
N ASP A 73 6.73 -20.19 -27.18
CA ASP A 73 6.01 -20.65 -25.98
C ASP A 73 6.30 -19.76 -24.77
N GLU A 74 7.52 -19.26 -24.65
CA GLU A 74 7.94 -18.35 -23.57
C GLU A 74 7.23 -16.98 -23.63
N LEU A 75 7.07 -16.40 -24.82
CA LEU A 75 6.37 -15.13 -25.02
C LEU A 75 4.86 -15.27 -24.81
N ILE A 76 4.32 -16.41 -25.27
CA ILE A 76 2.91 -16.75 -25.09
C ILE A 76 2.56 -16.83 -23.61
N GLY A 77 3.45 -17.41 -22.80
CA GLY A 77 3.26 -17.53 -21.34
C GLY A 77 3.27 -16.19 -20.59
N GLN A 78 3.78 -15.11 -21.20
CA GLN A 78 3.81 -13.76 -20.63
C GLN A 78 2.66 -12.89 -21.13
N ALA A 79 1.93 -13.32 -22.17
CA ALA A 79 0.88 -12.53 -22.78
C ALA A 79 -0.43 -12.62 -21.97
N TYR A 80 -1.05 -11.46 -21.74
CA TYR A 80 -2.43 -11.35 -21.27
C TYR A 80 -3.42 -11.86 -22.33
N SER A 81 -3.16 -11.54 -23.61
CA SER A 81 -3.95 -12.01 -24.73
C SER A 81 -3.10 -12.08 -26.00
N ILE A 82 -3.49 -12.99 -26.90
CA ILE A 82 -2.86 -13.17 -28.20
C ILE A 82 -3.79 -12.58 -29.26
N ILE A 83 -3.21 -11.83 -30.21
CA ILE A 83 -3.90 -11.25 -31.35
C ILE A 83 -3.49 -12.01 -32.61
N ASP A 84 -4.46 -12.54 -33.35
CA ASP A 84 -4.24 -13.08 -34.67
C ASP A 84 -4.60 -12.01 -35.71
N PRO A 85 -3.63 -11.45 -36.42
CA PRO A 85 -3.89 -10.38 -37.40
C PRO A 85 -4.67 -10.87 -38.63
N THR A 86 -4.81 -12.19 -38.83
CA THR A 86 -5.47 -12.79 -39.99
C THR A 86 -6.97 -12.97 -39.82
N ASP A 87 -7.50 -12.90 -38.60
CA ASP A 87 -8.95 -13.06 -38.36
C ASP A 87 -9.79 -11.82 -38.70
N GLY A 88 -9.15 -10.69 -38.98
CA GLY A 88 -9.76 -9.47 -39.52
C GLY A 88 -10.59 -8.65 -38.52
N ASP A 89 -10.75 -9.05 -37.27
CA ASP A 89 -11.55 -8.32 -36.27
C ASP A 89 -10.72 -7.32 -35.45
N HIS A 90 -10.10 -6.35 -36.14
CA HIS A 90 -9.32 -5.29 -35.49
C HIS A 90 -10.10 -4.49 -34.45
N HIS A 91 -11.43 -4.30 -34.64
CA HIS A 91 -12.27 -3.58 -33.70
C HIS A 91 -12.50 -4.36 -32.40
N LEU A 92 -12.55 -5.69 -32.46
CA LEU A 92 -12.65 -6.52 -31.25
C LEU A 92 -11.39 -6.42 -30.43
N TYR A 93 -10.23 -6.57 -31.06
CA TYR A 93 -8.96 -6.49 -30.36
C TYR A 93 -8.67 -5.09 -29.80
N ALA A 94 -9.02 -4.02 -30.53
CA ALA A 94 -8.93 -2.66 -30.02
C ALA A 94 -9.74 -2.47 -28.74
N ARG A 95 -10.99 -2.97 -28.70
CA ARG A 95 -11.83 -2.94 -27.49
C ARG A 95 -11.27 -3.81 -26.36
N GLN A 96 -10.63 -4.93 -26.67
CA GLN A 96 -9.98 -5.77 -25.65
C GLN A 96 -8.78 -5.06 -25.03
N ILE A 97 -7.96 -4.41 -25.84
CA ILE A 97 -6.81 -3.62 -25.36
C ILE A 97 -7.28 -2.45 -24.51
N GLU A 98 -8.26 -1.65 -25.00
CA GLU A 98 -8.86 -0.55 -24.23
C GLU A 98 -9.43 -1.05 -22.89
N GLY A 99 -10.25 -2.09 -22.94
CA GLY A 99 -10.87 -2.65 -21.74
C GLY A 99 -9.88 -3.25 -20.74
N ALA A 100 -8.75 -3.77 -21.20
CA ALA A 100 -7.68 -4.24 -20.32
C ALA A 100 -6.93 -3.06 -19.71
N ALA A 101 -6.61 -2.02 -20.49
CA ALA A 101 -5.99 -0.80 -20.02
C ALA A 101 -6.89 -0.08 -18.98
N ASP A 102 -8.19 0.02 -19.23
CA ASP A 102 -9.17 0.61 -18.29
C ASP A 102 -9.25 -0.19 -16.98
N ARG A 103 -9.26 -1.51 -17.05
CA ARG A 103 -9.25 -2.38 -15.85
C ARG A 103 -7.94 -2.22 -15.07
N TYR A 104 -6.82 -2.22 -15.76
CA TYR A 104 -5.51 -2.02 -15.16
C TYR A 104 -5.44 -0.67 -14.43
N GLU A 105 -5.73 0.43 -15.13
CA GLU A 105 -5.70 1.78 -14.59
C GLU A 105 -6.66 1.93 -13.39
N SER A 106 -7.87 1.38 -13.51
CA SER A 106 -8.85 1.42 -12.42
C SER A 106 -8.45 0.57 -11.22
N GLY A 107 -7.60 -0.43 -11.41
CA GLY A 107 -7.07 -1.31 -10.37
C GLY A 107 -5.86 -0.75 -9.61
N LEU A 108 -5.17 0.26 -10.17
CA LEU A 108 -3.97 0.84 -9.57
C LEU A 108 -4.26 1.62 -8.27
N LEU A 109 -5.45 2.19 -8.18
CA LEU A 109 -5.80 3.05 -7.04
C LEU A 109 -6.41 2.23 -5.90
N PRO A 110 -5.95 2.43 -4.65
CA PRO A 110 -6.63 1.85 -3.50
C PRO A 110 -8.09 2.33 -3.42
N PRO A 111 -9.04 1.47 -3.00
CA PRO A 111 -10.48 1.76 -3.11
C PRO A 111 -10.92 3.08 -2.47
N PHE A 112 -10.38 3.43 -1.30
CA PHE A 112 -10.72 4.68 -0.63
C PHE A 112 -10.23 5.90 -1.41
N PHE A 113 -9.00 5.87 -1.92
CA PHE A 113 -8.43 6.98 -2.69
C PHE A 113 -9.15 7.14 -4.03
N LYS A 114 -9.48 6.04 -4.70
CA LYS A 114 -10.30 6.06 -5.93
C LYS A 114 -11.64 6.75 -5.70
N GLN A 115 -12.36 6.35 -4.65
CA GLN A 115 -13.64 6.98 -4.30
C GLN A 115 -13.50 8.47 -3.95
N LEU A 116 -12.41 8.84 -3.27
CA LEU A 116 -12.11 10.24 -2.95
C LEU A 116 -11.87 11.06 -4.22
N MET A 117 -11.13 10.53 -5.19
CA MET A 117 -10.92 11.19 -6.48
C MET A 117 -12.25 11.37 -7.22
N GLU A 118 -13.07 10.32 -7.33
CA GLU A 118 -14.40 10.41 -7.95
C GLU A 118 -15.30 11.43 -7.26
N TYR A 119 -15.25 11.50 -5.92
CA TYR A 119 -15.99 12.50 -5.15
C TYR A 119 -15.56 13.94 -5.51
N VAL A 120 -14.27 14.19 -5.59
CA VAL A 120 -13.70 15.49 -5.96
C VAL A 120 -14.09 15.88 -7.39
N GLU A 121 -14.04 14.94 -8.33
CA GLU A 121 -14.38 15.16 -9.75
C GLU A 121 -15.86 15.46 -9.98
N ARG A 122 -16.76 14.86 -9.19
CA ARG A 122 -18.22 15.15 -9.26
C ARG A 122 -18.53 16.62 -8.97
N GLY A 123 -17.62 17.35 -8.32
CA GLY A 123 -17.78 18.78 -8.09
C GLY A 123 -18.88 19.16 -7.10
N ASN A 124 -19.25 18.27 -6.19
CA ASN A 124 -20.27 18.52 -5.19
C ASN A 124 -19.95 19.77 -4.35
N THR A 125 -20.99 20.54 -4.02
CA THR A 125 -20.85 21.65 -3.07
C THR A 125 -20.97 21.10 -1.66
N GLN A 126 -19.92 21.33 -0.86
CA GLN A 126 -19.86 20.91 0.54
C GLN A 126 -20.56 21.95 1.42
N PHE A 127 -21.53 21.52 2.24
CA PHE A 127 -22.24 22.34 3.23
C PHE A 127 -22.03 21.84 4.67
N ASP A 128 -21.11 20.95 4.87
CA ASP A 128 -20.75 20.33 6.14
C ASP A 128 -19.36 20.76 6.64
N CYS A 129 -18.76 20.02 7.55
CA CYS A 129 -17.37 20.23 7.96
C CYS A 129 -16.42 19.60 6.92
N PRO A 130 -15.26 20.23 6.68
CA PRO A 130 -14.73 21.47 7.29
C PRO A 130 -15.34 22.73 6.68
N GLY A 131 -15.41 23.80 7.50
CA GLY A 131 -16.08 25.06 7.16
C GLY A 131 -15.50 25.86 6.00
N HIS A 132 -14.35 25.47 5.43
CA HIS A 132 -13.80 26.11 4.23
C HIS A 132 -14.54 25.74 2.93
N GLN A 133 -15.45 24.75 2.97
CA GLN A 133 -16.34 24.36 1.87
C GLN A 133 -15.59 24.16 0.54
N GLY A 134 -14.73 23.11 0.49
CA GLY A 134 -13.89 22.83 -0.68
C GLY A 134 -12.91 23.97 -1.01
N GLY A 135 -12.51 24.75 -0.02
CA GLY A 135 -11.57 25.87 -0.17
C GLY A 135 -12.21 27.19 -0.62
N ALA A 136 -13.54 27.26 -0.80
CA ALA A 136 -14.22 28.48 -1.26
C ALA A 136 -13.96 29.67 -0.36
N TYR A 137 -13.90 29.47 0.95
CA TYR A 137 -13.65 30.55 1.91
C TYR A 137 -12.23 31.09 1.85
N PHE A 138 -11.22 30.30 1.57
CA PHE A 138 -9.86 30.80 1.42
C PHE A 138 -9.73 31.81 0.27
N ARG A 139 -10.48 31.62 -0.81
CA ARG A 139 -10.43 32.51 -1.98
C ARG A 139 -11.02 33.91 -1.74
N LYS A 140 -11.68 34.16 -0.60
CA LYS A 140 -12.30 35.45 -0.25
C LYS A 140 -11.31 36.47 0.31
N HIS A 141 -10.07 36.08 0.61
CA HIS A 141 -9.03 36.97 1.14
C HIS A 141 -7.70 36.76 0.41
N PRO A 142 -6.88 37.79 0.13
CA PRO A 142 -5.63 37.65 -0.59
C PRO A 142 -4.67 36.58 0.00
N ALA A 143 -4.46 36.59 1.32
CA ALA A 143 -3.63 35.60 1.99
C ALA A 143 -4.17 34.16 1.82
N GLY A 144 -5.49 34.01 1.95
CA GLY A 144 -6.16 32.74 1.72
C GLY A 144 -6.06 32.27 0.27
N ARG A 145 -6.11 33.21 -0.70
CA ARG A 145 -5.89 32.85 -2.12
C ARG A 145 -4.48 32.35 -2.40
N ILE A 146 -3.45 32.93 -1.77
CA ILE A 146 -2.08 32.44 -1.86
C ILE A 146 -2.00 31.00 -1.33
N PHE A 147 -2.58 30.75 -0.17
CA PHE A 147 -2.65 29.43 0.46
C PHE A 147 -3.39 28.41 -0.43
N TYR A 148 -4.56 28.80 -0.96
CA TYR A 148 -5.34 27.96 -1.87
C TYR A 148 -4.56 27.59 -3.14
N ASN A 149 -3.91 28.58 -3.77
CA ASN A 149 -3.15 28.36 -4.99
C ASN A 149 -1.92 27.47 -4.76
N PHE A 150 -1.31 27.54 -3.56
CA PHE A 150 -0.18 26.69 -3.21
C PHE A 150 -0.57 25.21 -3.10
N TYR A 151 -1.69 24.90 -2.43
CA TYR A 151 -2.13 23.52 -2.23
C TYR A 151 -2.95 22.95 -3.40
N GLY A 152 -3.59 23.80 -4.17
CA GLY A 152 -4.47 23.41 -5.27
C GLY A 152 -5.87 23.00 -4.82
N GLU A 153 -6.82 23.09 -5.75
CA GLU A 153 -8.25 22.88 -5.50
C GLU A 153 -8.55 21.48 -4.94
N ASN A 154 -7.94 20.43 -5.51
CA ASN A 154 -8.24 19.06 -5.14
C ASN A 154 -7.91 18.76 -3.68
N THR A 155 -6.87 19.40 -3.11
CA THR A 155 -6.53 19.23 -1.69
C THR A 155 -7.67 19.68 -0.78
N PHE A 156 -8.29 20.83 -1.07
CA PHE A 156 -9.40 21.35 -0.26
C PHE A 156 -10.71 20.63 -0.52
N ARG A 157 -10.92 20.13 -1.72
CA ARG A 157 -12.11 19.34 -2.07
C ARG A 157 -12.04 17.92 -1.50
N ALA A 158 -10.84 17.40 -1.29
CA ALA A 158 -10.60 16.11 -0.65
C ALA A 158 -10.66 16.17 0.89
N ASP A 159 -10.62 17.37 1.47
CA ASP A 159 -10.80 17.57 2.92
C ASP A 159 -12.30 17.69 3.21
N LEU A 160 -12.90 16.59 3.63
CA LEU A 160 -14.34 16.44 3.82
C LEU A 160 -14.67 15.73 5.13
N CYS A 161 -15.92 15.79 5.55
CA CYS A 161 -16.40 15.14 6.74
C CYS A 161 -16.26 13.60 6.61
N ASN A 162 -15.77 12.96 7.66
CA ASN A 162 -15.66 11.50 7.72
C ASN A 162 -16.99 10.75 7.72
N ALA A 163 -18.10 11.46 7.91
CA ALA A 163 -19.47 10.93 7.85
C ALA A 163 -20.18 11.28 6.53
N ASP A 164 -19.47 11.77 5.50
CA ASP A 164 -20.04 11.97 4.17
C ASP A 164 -20.48 10.61 3.60
N VAL A 165 -21.75 10.49 3.25
CA VAL A 165 -22.37 9.24 2.82
C VAL A 165 -21.71 8.63 1.58
N ALA A 166 -21.07 9.45 0.74
CA ALA A 166 -20.36 8.98 -0.44
C ALA A 166 -19.04 8.30 -0.10
N MET A 167 -18.46 8.61 1.07
CA MET A 167 -17.19 8.06 1.53
C MET A 167 -17.35 6.92 2.52
N GLY A 168 -18.57 6.57 2.91
CA GLY A 168 -18.85 5.58 3.93
C GLY A 168 -18.43 6.06 5.32
N ASP A 169 -18.44 5.16 6.28
CA ASP A 169 -18.07 5.48 7.67
C ASP A 169 -17.00 4.50 8.18
N LEU A 170 -15.83 5.03 8.50
CA LEU A 170 -14.71 4.23 9.02
C LEU A 170 -15.03 3.66 10.41
N LEU A 171 -15.82 4.36 11.23
CA LEU A 171 -16.14 3.93 12.61
C LEU A 171 -17.00 2.67 12.61
N ILE A 172 -18.00 2.61 11.71
CA ILE A 172 -18.90 1.45 11.59
C ILE A 172 -18.50 0.49 10.47
N HIS A 173 -17.37 0.77 9.80
CA HIS A 173 -16.81 -0.07 8.73
C HIS A 173 -17.79 -0.29 7.56
N GLU A 174 -18.22 0.80 6.93
CA GLU A 174 -19.11 0.77 5.75
C GLU A 174 -18.50 1.42 4.52
N GLY A 175 -19.04 1.08 3.35
CA GLY A 175 -18.73 1.68 2.05
C GLY A 175 -17.25 1.58 1.66
N PRO A 176 -16.68 2.62 1.02
CA PRO A 176 -15.29 2.64 0.57
C PRO A 176 -14.26 2.41 1.67
N ALA A 177 -14.56 2.81 2.91
CA ALA A 177 -13.70 2.55 4.07
C ALA A 177 -13.57 1.03 4.34
N LEU A 178 -14.68 0.30 4.33
CA LEU A 178 -14.67 -1.16 4.47
C LEU A 178 -13.97 -1.85 3.29
N GLU A 179 -14.22 -1.40 2.07
CA GLU A 179 -13.57 -1.95 0.87
C GLU A 179 -12.06 -1.78 0.91
N ALA A 180 -11.59 -0.60 1.36
CA ALA A 180 -10.17 -0.33 1.55
C ALA A 180 -9.54 -1.25 2.62
N GLN A 181 -10.23 -1.49 3.74
CA GLN A 181 -9.78 -2.43 4.77
C GLN A 181 -9.68 -3.87 4.25
N ARG A 182 -10.68 -4.31 3.47
CA ARG A 182 -10.67 -5.63 2.81
C ARG A 182 -9.56 -5.75 1.78
N HIS A 183 -9.33 -4.69 1.01
CA HIS A 183 -8.23 -4.63 0.06
C HIS A 183 -6.88 -4.75 0.76
N ALA A 184 -6.64 -3.94 1.80
CA ALA A 184 -5.42 -4.02 2.60
C ALA A 184 -5.23 -5.40 3.24
N ALA A 185 -6.30 -6.02 3.76
CA ALA A 185 -6.23 -7.37 4.32
C ALA A 185 -5.75 -8.41 3.27
N ARG A 186 -6.24 -8.32 2.03
CA ARG A 186 -5.75 -9.19 0.93
C ARG A 186 -4.28 -8.96 0.61
N VAL A 187 -3.87 -7.68 0.48
CA VAL A 187 -2.47 -7.32 0.14
C VAL A 187 -1.48 -7.79 1.20
N PHE A 188 -1.84 -7.67 2.48
CA PHE A 188 -1.00 -8.07 3.60
C PHE A 188 -1.22 -9.52 4.07
N HIS A 189 -2.05 -10.29 3.36
CA HIS A 189 -2.41 -11.67 3.73
C HIS A 189 -2.89 -11.80 5.17
N ALA A 190 -3.68 -10.82 5.63
CA ALA A 190 -4.24 -10.76 6.97
C ALA A 190 -5.73 -11.13 6.95
N ASP A 191 -6.25 -11.70 8.05
CA ASP A 191 -7.69 -11.98 8.19
C ASP A 191 -8.52 -10.69 8.20
N LYS A 192 -7.97 -9.64 8.85
CA LYS A 192 -8.56 -8.31 8.95
C LYS A 192 -7.50 -7.24 9.02
N THR A 193 -7.81 -6.06 8.51
CA THR A 193 -7.00 -4.85 8.64
C THR A 193 -7.85 -3.72 9.17
N TYR A 194 -7.30 -2.95 10.09
CA TYR A 194 -7.91 -1.75 10.65
C TYR A 194 -7.01 -0.54 10.41
N PHE A 195 -7.56 0.56 9.91
CA PHE A 195 -6.85 1.81 9.79
C PHE A 195 -6.87 2.57 11.11
N VAL A 196 -5.69 2.82 11.68
CA VAL A 196 -5.54 3.58 12.91
C VAL A 196 -5.06 4.99 12.57
N LEU A 197 -5.96 5.96 12.59
CA LEU A 197 -5.72 7.34 12.12
C LEU A 197 -4.80 8.14 13.06
N THR A 198 -4.57 7.67 14.28
CA THR A 198 -3.66 8.31 15.25
C THR A 198 -2.21 7.86 15.09
N GLY A 199 -1.90 7.23 13.97
CA GLY A 199 -0.57 6.77 13.60
C GLY A 199 -0.11 5.53 14.38
N THR A 200 1.13 5.10 14.14
CA THR A 200 1.72 3.89 14.77
C THR A 200 1.69 3.96 16.30
N SER A 201 1.84 5.13 16.89
CA SER A 201 1.74 5.29 18.34
C SER A 201 0.36 4.92 18.90
N GLY A 202 -0.70 5.29 18.16
CA GLY A 202 -2.07 4.86 18.50
C GLY A 202 -2.26 3.36 18.30
N ALA A 203 -1.79 2.83 17.16
CA ALA A 203 -1.88 1.40 16.86
C ALA A 203 -1.18 0.54 17.92
N ASN A 204 0.03 0.90 18.34
CA ASN A 204 0.76 0.22 19.42
C ASN A 204 -0.03 0.18 20.72
N LYS A 205 -0.67 1.29 21.10
CA LYS A 205 -1.50 1.34 22.31
C LYS A 205 -2.73 0.44 22.20
N VAL A 206 -3.45 0.52 21.09
CA VAL A 206 -4.65 -0.32 20.87
C VAL A 206 -4.30 -1.81 20.95
N VAL A 207 -3.22 -2.23 20.29
CA VAL A 207 -2.78 -3.64 20.31
C VAL A 207 -2.39 -4.08 21.72
N LEU A 208 -1.62 -3.25 22.42
CA LEU A 208 -1.15 -3.61 23.78
C LEU A 208 -2.28 -3.63 24.79
N ASP A 209 -3.22 -2.68 24.74
CA ASP A 209 -4.40 -2.69 25.59
C ASP A 209 -5.32 -3.90 25.33
N ALA A 210 -5.39 -4.35 24.08
CA ALA A 210 -6.17 -5.55 23.75
C ALA A 210 -5.52 -6.86 24.24
N LEU A 211 -4.20 -6.90 24.39
CA LEU A 211 -3.45 -8.11 24.72
C LEU A 211 -3.06 -8.22 26.19
N LEU A 212 -2.95 -7.11 26.90
CA LEU A 212 -2.38 -7.02 28.24
C LEU A 212 -3.41 -6.60 29.28
N ALA A 213 -3.28 -7.15 30.48
CA ALA A 213 -3.97 -6.75 31.68
C ALA A 213 -2.97 -6.32 32.78
N PRO A 214 -3.42 -5.57 33.81
CA PRO A 214 -2.55 -5.16 34.90
C PRO A 214 -1.80 -6.34 35.53
N GLY A 215 -0.49 -6.19 35.64
CA GLY A 215 0.41 -7.19 36.17
C GLY A 215 0.86 -8.28 35.19
N ASP A 216 0.36 -8.35 33.98
CA ASP A 216 0.89 -9.29 32.96
C ASP A 216 2.38 -9.06 32.70
N ILE A 217 3.12 -10.16 32.50
CA ILE A 217 4.54 -10.07 32.16
C ILE A 217 4.69 -9.84 30.66
N VAL A 218 5.43 -8.81 30.29
CA VAL A 218 5.80 -8.51 28.90
C VAL A 218 7.31 -8.57 28.75
N LEU A 219 7.78 -9.39 27.78
CA LEU A 219 9.16 -9.30 27.33
C LEU A 219 9.30 -8.06 26.45
N TYR A 220 10.27 -7.23 26.76
CA TYR A 220 10.34 -5.90 26.21
C TYR A 220 11.76 -5.55 25.82
N GLU A 221 12.00 -5.42 24.52
CA GLU A 221 13.27 -4.91 24.05
C GLU A 221 13.46 -3.46 24.51
N ARG A 222 14.58 -3.17 25.15
CA ARG A 222 14.83 -1.88 25.79
C ARG A 222 14.80 -0.67 24.84
N ASN A 223 15.12 -0.88 23.57
CA ASN A 223 15.18 0.19 22.56
C ASN A 223 13.84 0.40 21.82
N ASN A 224 12.76 -0.19 22.26
CA ASN A 224 11.46 0.02 21.65
C ASN A 224 11.01 1.49 21.68
N HIS A 225 10.18 1.85 20.73
CA HIS A 225 9.59 3.17 20.69
C HIS A 225 8.78 3.47 21.94
N LYS A 226 8.83 4.71 22.42
CA LYS A 226 8.14 5.15 23.65
C LYS A 226 6.63 4.85 23.69
N SER A 227 5.95 4.78 22.54
CA SER A 227 4.52 4.42 22.49
C SER A 227 4.25 3.01 23.00
N ILE A 228 5.21 2.08 22.85
CA ILE A 228 5.13 0.74 23.41
C ILE A 228 5.21 0.81 24.94
N SER A 229 6.17 1.57 25.48
CA SER A 229 6.26 1.75 26.92
C SER A 229 4.98 2.36 27.50
N TYR A 230 4.43 3.39 26.88
CA TYR A 230 3.19 4.02 27.34
C TYR A 230 1.98 3.07 27.24
N GLY A 231 1.84 2.32 26.15
CA GLY A 231 0.75 1.35 25.99
C GLY A 231 0.89 0.17 26.97
N ALA A 232 2.03 -0.52 26.96
CA ALA A 232 2.22 -1.73 27.76
C ALA A 232 2.36 -1.46 29.26
N LEU A 233 3.22 -0.51 29.63
CA LEU A 233 3.63 -0.36 31.03
C LEU A 233 2.74 0.61 31.80
N ILE A 234 2.37 1.73 31.20
CA ILE A 234 1.61 2.78 31.88
C ILE A 234 0.10 2.50 31.73
N GLN A 235 -0.38 2.35 30.51
CA GLN A 235 -1.81 2.25 30.22
C GLN A 235 -2.35 0.86 30.61
N ALA A 236 -1.71 -0.21 30.13
CA ALA A 236 -2.14 -1.58 30.47
C ALA A 236 -1.66 -2.07 31.83
N GLY A 237 -0.72 -1.38 32.47
CA GLY A 237 -0.19 -1.75 33.79
C GLY A 237 0.60 -3.06 33.79
N ALA A 238 1.21 -3.45 32.70
CA ALA A 238 2.01 -4.65 32.58
C ALA A 238 3.39 -4.50 33.25
N VAL A 239 3.99 -5.62 33.61
CA VAL A 239 5.32 -5.69 34.25
C VAL A 239 6.38 -6.06 33.20
N PRO A 240 7.35 -5.19 32.91
CA PRO A 240 8.35 -5.46 31.88
C PRO A 240 9.45 -6.40 32.37
N VAL A 241 9.86 -7.31 31.51
CA VAL A 241 11.15 -8.01 31.54
C VAL A 241 11.95 -7.51 30.33
N TYR A 242 12.99 -6.75 30.63
CA TYR A 242 13.78 -6.12 29.57
C TYR A 242 14.73 -7.12 28.92
N LEU A 243 14.72 -7.13 27.61
CA LEU A 243 15.71 -7.80 26.78
C LEU A 243 16.82 -6.79 26.49
N GLU A 244 18.01 -7.05 27.01
CA GLU A 244 19.15 -6.17 26.85
C GLU A 244 19.76 -6.33 25.43
N THR A 245 20.23 -5.23 24.89
CA THR A 245 20.86 -5.18 23.58
C THR A 245 22.36 -4.92 23.68
N ALA A 246 23.10 -5.44 22.72
CA ALA A 246 24.52 -5.14 22.59
C ALA A 246 24.73 -3.63 22.32
N ARG A 247 25.85 -3.09 22.77
CA ARG A 247 26.29 -1.73 22.44
C ARG A 247 27.79 -1.72 22.12
N ASN A 248 28.14 -1.00 21.11
CA ASN A 248 29.58 -0.74 20.82
C ASN A 248 30.09 0.41 21.65
N PRO A 249 31.43 0.64 21.64
CA PRO A 249 32.06 1.74 22.41
C PRO A 249 31.58 3.16 22.01
N PHE A 250 30.99 3.30 20.83
CA PHE A 250 30.43 4.57 20.31
C PHE A 250 28.96 4.77 20.68
N GLY A 251 28.33 3.77 21.34
CA GLY A 251 26.94 3.85 21.77
C GLY A 251 25.92 3.34 20.75
N SER A 252 26.36 2.89 19.56
CA SER A 252 25.45 2.25 18.59
C SER A 252 24.85 0.98 19.17
N ILE A 253 23.57 0.73 18.82
CA ILE A 253 22.78 -0.34 19.40
C ILE A 253 22.83 -1.55 18.45
N GLY A 254 23.29 -2.68 18.96
CA GLY A 254 23.28 -3.97 18.28
C GLY A 254 22.03 -4.81 18.58
N GLY A 255 22.11 -6.07 18.24
CA GLY A 255 21.04 -7.06 18.51
C GLY A 255 20.80 -7.32 19.99
N ILE A 256 19.68 -7.98 20.29
CA ILE A 256 19.39 -8.50 21.63
C ILE A 256 20.47 -9.54 21.99
N LEU A 257 20.95 -9.47 23.23
CA LEU A 257 21.95 -10.42 23.72
C LEU A 257 21.35 -11.83 23.80
N GLU A 258 22.07 -12.83 23.28
CA GLU A 258 21.58 -14.20 23.14
C GLU A 258 21.04 -14.79 24.44
N HIS A 259 21.72 -14.55 25.58
CA HIS A 259 21.30 -15.03 26.89
C HIS A 259 19.91 -14.54 27.31
N CYS A 260 19.43 -13.39 26.76
CA CYS A 260 18.11 -12.86 27.05
C CYS A 260 16.96 -13.75 26.52
N PHE A 261 17.26 -14.66 25.59
CA PHE A 261 16.28 -15.63 25.09
C PHE A 261 16.31 -16.97 25.86
N ASN A 262 17.21 -17.12 26.85
CA ASN A 262 17.25 -18.30 27.68
C ASN A 262 16.07 -18.31 28.68
N GLU A 263 15.34 -19.41 28.76
CA GLU A 263 14.18 -19.55 29.63
C GLU A 263 14.55 -19.39 31.11
N GLU A 264 15.69 -19.94 31.55
CA GLU A 264 16.13 -19.85 32.94
C GLU A 264 16.44 -18.40 33.33
N TYR A 265 17.12 -17.67 32.43
CA TYR A 265 17.38 -16.25 32.59
C TYR A 265 16.08 -15.43 32.69
N ILE A 266 15.15 -15.63 31.76
CA ILE A 266 13.85 -14.95 31.76
C ILE A 266 13.10 -15.23 33.06
N ARG A 267 13.05 -16.49 33.50
CA ARG A 267 12.38 -16.88 34.78
C ARG A 267 13.08 -16.26 35.97
N MET A 268 14.39 -16.18 35.99
CA MET A 268 15.17 -15.50 37.03
C MET A 268 14.78 -14.02 37.16
N VAL A 269 14.75 -13.30 36.02
CA VAL A 269 14.36 -11.86 35.99
C VAL A 269 12.88 -11.68 36.40
N ILE A 270 11.99 -12.57 35.98
CA ILE A 270 10.60 -12.54 36.42
C ILE A 270 10.50 -12.74 37.94
N ALA A 271 11.29 -13.66 38.52
CA ALA A 271 11.28 -13.96 39.92
C ALA A 271 11.70 -12.78 40.85
N GLU A 272 12.53 -11.89 40.33
CA GLU A 272 12.88 -10.63 41.01
C GLU A 272 11.65 -9.71 41.20
N LYS A 273 10.68 -9.80 40.31
CA LYS A 273 9.48 -8.97 40.31
C LYS A 273 8.27 -9.71 40.89
N ASP A 274 8.07 -10.97 40.49
CA ASP A 274 6.97 -11.82 40.91
C ASP A 274 7.39 -13.31 40.93
N LYS A 275 7.74 -13.81 42.12
CA LYS A 275 8.14 -15.22 42.34
C LYS A 275 7.06 -16.23 41.96
N LYS A 276 5.77 -15.86 42.07
CA LYS A 276 4.66 -16.75 41.76
C LYS A 276 4.51 -16.89 40.26
N LYS A 277 4.59 -15.79 39.51
CA LYS A 277 4.52 -15.79 38.05
C LYS A 277 5.73 -16.51 37.43
N ALA A 278 6.92 -16.38 37.97
CA ALA A 278 8.11 -17.08 37.48
C ALA A 278 7.95 -18.61 37.44
N LYS A 279 7.10 -19.18 38.32
CA LYS A 279 6.79 -20.63 38.38
C LYS A 279 5.63 -21.04 37.46
N ALA A 280 4.93 -20.10 36.85
CA ALA A 280 3.80 -20.40 35.97
C ALA A 280 4.27 -21.16 34.71
N LYS A 281 3.39 -22.00 34.14
CA LYS A 281 3.68 -22.74 32.90
C LYS A 281 3.96 -21.81 31.72
N ARG A 282 3.24 -20.66 31.65
CA ARG A 282 3.39 -19.61 30.63
C ARG A 282 3.43 -18.26 31.34
N PRO A 283 4.60 -17.84 31.85
CA PRO A 283 4.68 -16.61 32.64
C PRO A 283 4.56 -15.34 31.84
N VAL A 284 4.97 -15.38 30.56
CA VAL A 284 4.99 -14.25 29.63
C VAL A 284 3.70 -14.21 28.85
N ARG A 285 3.06 -13.05 28.80
CA ARG A 285 1.84 -12.82 28.03
C ARG A 285 2.15 -12.37 26.60
N VAL A 286 3.06 -11.42 26.43
CA VAL A 286 3.45 -10.81 25.14
C VAL A 286 4.96 -10.58 25.14
N ALA A 287 5.58 -10.77 23.96
CA ALA A 287 6.92 -10.30 23.66
C ALA A 287 6.82 -9.17 22.61
N VAL A 288 7.45 -8.04 22.90
CA VAL A 288 7.53 -6.89 21.99
C VAL A 288 8.97 -6.69 21.56
N ILE A 289 9.26 -7.09 20.33
CA ILE A 289 10.58 -7.04 19.72
C ILE A 289 10.49 -6.17 18.48
N GLN A 290 11.42 -5.26 18.29
CA GLN A 290 11.53 -4.50 17.03
C GLN A 290 12.06 -5.40 15.92
N LEU A 291 11.52 -5.26 14.71
CA LEU A 291 12.07 -5.93 13.53
C LEU A 291 13.48 -5.42 13.19
N GLY A 292 13.74 -4.15 13.46
CA GLY A 292 15.03 -3.52 13.25
C GLY A 292 15.15 -2.22 14.04
N ASN A 293 16.36 -1.77 14.31
CA ASN A 293 16.66 -0.55 15.04
C ASN A 293 17.16 0.57 14.10
N TYR A 294 17.37 1.77 14.65
CA TYR A 294 17.90 2.92 13.89
C TYR A 294 19.35 2.73 13.38
N ASP A 295 20.10 1.82 13.96
CA ASP A 295 21.45 1.48 13.55
C ASP A 295 21.47 0.36 12.48
N CYS A 296 20.33 0.11 11.82
CA CYS A 296 20.15 -0.86 10.74
C CYS A 296 20.42 -2.32 11.12
N CYS A 297 20.33 -2.68 12.41
CA CYS A 297 20.31 -4.09 12.82
C CYS A 297 18.90 -4.66 12.64
N ILE A 298 18.79 -5.77 11.92
CA ILE A 298 17.56 -6.55 11.71
C ILE A 298 17.72 -7.85 12.50
N TYR A 299 16.63 -8.29 13.18
CA TYR A 299 16.60 -9.53 13.97
C TYR A 299 15.99 -10.68 13.19
#